data_5a48b8e3c29d2ec0b4d829914d41deca
#
_entry.id   5a48b8e3c29d2ec0b4d829914d41deca
#
_cell.length_a   1.000
_cell.length_b   1.000
_cell.length_c   1.000
_cell.angle_alpha   90.00
_cell.angle_beta   90.00
_cell.angle_gamma   90.00
#
_symmetry.space_group_name_H-M   'P 1'
#
loop_
_entity.id
_entity.type
_entity.pdbx_description
1 polymer ?
#
loop_
_entity_poly.entity_id
_entity_poly.type
_entity_poly.pdbx_seq_one_letter_code
_entity_poly.pdbx_strand_id
1 'polypeptide(L)'
;NGPKLFQLYIHKDKGLTDNLIERCKKSGFNSMCLTVDAVVAGNRERDHRTGFSTPPRLTLSSLLSFALHPRWSLNYLFRKKFELSNIIHTTDKGSKIDQSVMNYMNEQFETKMNWSDAEYCVKKWGGPFALKGVMSVEDAKKAIDIGCTAIIISNHGGRQLDGSRAPFDQLSEIVDAVGDKIEVILDGGVRRGTH
;
A
#
# COMPACT_ATOMS: atom_id res chain seq x y z
N ASN A 1 13.82 19.58 4.86
CA ASN A 1 13.37 18.21 4.85
C ASN A 1 12.31 18.04 5.92
N GLY A 2 11.05 17.83 5.53
CA GLY A 2 9.95 17.59 6.45
C GLY A 2 9.92 16.15 6.99
N PRO A 3 8.96 15.83 7.90
CA PRO A 3 8.78 14.50 8.43
C PRO A 3 8.48 13.49 7.30
N LYS A 4 8.97 12.25 7.45
CA LYS A 4 8.82 11.18 6.47
C LYS A 4 8.07 10.01 7.08
N LEU A 5 7.01 9.58 6.41
CA LEU A 5 6.26 8.35 6.70
C LEU A 5 6.57 7.31 5.62
N PHE A 6 6.91 6.09 6.00
CA PHE A 6 7.05 4.97 5.07
C PHE A 6 5.82 4.07 5.12
N GLN A 7 5.25 3.75 3.96
CA GLN A 7 4.15 2.79 3.87
C GLN A 7 4.70 1.38 3.60
N LEU A 8 4.47 0.50 4.56
CA LEU A 8 4.90 -0.90 4.55
C LEU A 8 3.76 -1.81 4.14
N TYR A 9 4.09 -2.84 3.37
CA TYR A 9 3.27 -4.04 3.17
C TYR A 9 4.06 -5.24 3.70
N ILE A 10 3.42 -6.17 4.39
CA ILE A 10 4.08 -7.39 4.84
C ILE A 10 4.24 -8.34 3.67
N HIS A 11 5.45 -8.84 3.49
CA HIS A 11 5.80 -9.82 2.48
C HIS A 11 5.88 -11.21 3.10
N LYS A 12 5.64 -12.26 2.30
CA LYS A 12 5.87 -13.65 2.70
C LYS A 12 7.31 -13.87 3.16
N ASP A 13 8.25 -13.23 2.48
CA ASP A 13 9.63 -13.15 2.95
C ASP A 13 9.73 -12.15 4.11
N LYS A 14 9.78 -12.67 5.33
CA LYS A 14 9.94 -11.86 6.55
C LYS A 14 11.28 -11.11 6.57
N GLY A 15 12.33 -11.67 5.97
CA GLY A 15 13.63 -11.02 5.84
C GLY A 15 13.55 -9.73 4.99
N LEU A 16 12.74 -9.73 3.94
CA LEU A 16 12.49 -8.54 3.14
C LEU A 16 11.77 -7.45 3.95
N THR A 17 10.72 -7.82 4.69
CA THR A 17 9.99 -6.90 5.58
C THR A 17 10.94 -6.27 6.60
N ASP A 18 11.78 -7.08 7.24
CA ASP A 18 12.79 -6.64 8.20
C ASP A 18 13.83 -5.70 7.60
N ASN A 19 14.32 -6.04 6.42
CA ASN A 19 15.27 -5.19 5.69
C ASN A 19 14.67 -3.82 5.36
N LEU A 20 13.40 -3.77 4.93
CA LEU A 20 12.72 -2.51 4.67
C LEU A 20 12.61 -1.65 5.92
N ILE A 21 12.23 -2.24 7.06
CA ILE A 21 12.13 -1.52 8.35
C ILE A 21 13.51 -0.94 8.73
N GLU A 22 14.57 -1.73 8.68
CA GLU A 22 15.91 -1.29 9.05
C GLU A 22 16.46 -0.20 8.10
N ARG A 23 16.19 -0.32 6.81
CA ARG A 23 16.56 0.71 5.81
C ARG A 23 15.82 2.02 6.07
N CYS A 24 14.54 1.96 6.45
CA CYS A 24 13.77 3.15 6.81
C CYS A 24 14.35 3.86 8.04
N LYS A 25 14.72 3.12 9.08
CA LYS A 25 15.42 3.66 10.26
C LYS A 25 16.71 4.37 9.86
N LYS A 26 17.57 3.69 9.10
CA LYS A 26 18.85 4.25 8.61
C LYS A 26 18.67 5.48 7.72
N SER A 27 17.56 5.57 6.98
CA SER A 27 17.26 6.69 6.09
C SER A 27 16.55 7.86 6.79
N GLY A 28 16.38 7.78 8.11
CA GLY A 28 15.78 8.84 8.93
C GLY A 28 14.29 9.05 8.64
N PHE A 29 13.54 7.98 8.46
CA PHE A 29 12.08 8.05 8.49
C PHE A 29 11.61 8.27 9.93
N ASN A 30 10.58 9.11 10.10
CA ASN A 30 10.07 9.50 11.41
C ASN A 30 8.97 8.56 11.89
N SER A 31 8.23 7.97 10.96
CA SER A 31 7.09 7.11 11.24
C SER A 31 6.94 6.04 10.18
N MET A 32 6.20 5.00 10.52
CA MET A 32 5.86 3.89 9.62
C MET A 32 4.35 3.69 9.59
N CYS A 33 3.84 3.25 8.43
CA CYS A 33 2.44 2.92 8.23
C CYS A 33 2.34 1.51 7.65
N LEU A 34 1.72 0.59 8.35
CA LEU A 34 1.41 -0.74 7.83
C LEU A 34 0.03 -0.74 7.16
N THR A 35 -0.02 -1.17 5.90
CA THR A 35 -1.26 -1.32 5.16
C THR A 35 -1.79 -2.75 5.32
N VAL A 36 -3.03 -2.89 5.81
CA VAL A 36 -3.62 -4.19 6.18
C VAL A 36 -4.82 -4.57 5.31
N ASP A 37 -5.31 -3.69 4.46
CA ASP A 37 -6.48 -3.89 3.60
C ASP A 37 -6.13 -4.44 2.20
N ALA A 38 -4.89 -4.87 1.97
CA ALA A 38 -4.39 -5.32 0.68
C ALA A 38 -3.80 -6.74 0.73
N VAL A 39 -4.42 -7.64 1.49
CA VAL A 39 -3.99 -9.05 1.62
C VAL A 39 -4.18 -9.86 0.34
N VAL A 40 -5.10 -9.44 -0.54
CA VAL A 40 -5.32 -9.99 -1.87
C VAL A 40 -5.41 -8.87 -2.89
N ALA A 41 -5.14 -9.17 -4.15
CA ALA A 41 -5.29 -8.19 -5.23
C ALA A 41 -6.76 -7.82 -5.41
N GLY A 42 -7.07 -6.53 -5.42
CA GLY A 42 -8.41 -6.03 -5.70
C GLY A 42 -8.84 -6.34 -7.14
N ASN A 43 -10.10 -6.71 -7.30
CA ASN A 43 -10.69 -6.96 -8.62
C ASN A 43 -10.97 -5.63 -9.36
N ARG A 44 -10.01 -5.18 -10.15
CA ARG A 44 -10.10 -3.94 -10.92
C ARG A 44 -10.73 -4.20 -12.28
N GLU A 45 -12.04 -4.24 -12.34
CA GLU A 45 -12.81 -4.57 -13.57
C GLU A 45 -12.37 -3.73 -14.79
N ARG A 46 -12.08 -2.45 -14.60
CA ARG A 46 -11.62 -1.57 -15.68
C ARG A 46 -10.33 -2.07 -16.29
N ASP A 47 -9.38 -2.52 -15.48
CA ASP A 47 -8.08 -3.04 -15.96
C ASP A 47 -8.31 -4.30 -16.79
N HIS A 48 -9.23 -5.18 -16.35
CA HIS A 48 -9.63 -6.37 -17.12
C HIS A 48 -10.32 -6.00 -18.44
N ARG A 49 -11.27 -5.06 -18.42
CA ARG A 49 -12.02 -4.63 -19.63
C ARG A 49 -11.11 -3.93 -20.65
N THR A 50 -10.16 -3.13 -20.19
CA THR A 50 -9.24 -2.39 -21.07
C THR A 50 -8.02 -3.19 -21.47
N GLY A 51 -7.81 -4.40 -20.91
CA GLY A 51 -6.62 -5.21 -21.13
C GLY A 51 -5.36 -4.56 -20.57
N PHE A 52 -5.48 -3.69 -19.56
CA PHE A 52 -4.33 -3.05 -18.93
C PHE A 52 -3.41 -4.10 -18.33
N SER A 53 -2.14 -4.00 -18.63
CA SER A 53 -1.09 -4.88 -18.09
C SER A 53 0.22 -4.11 -17.89
N THR A 54 1.05 -4.60 -16.97
CA THR A 54 2.40 -4.08 -16.75
C THR A 54 3.39 -5.24 -16.86
N PRO A 55 4.28 -5.28 -17.89
CA PRO A 55 4.42 -4.29 -18.97
C PRO A 55 3.20 -4.26 -19.92
N PRO A 56 3.02 -3.16 -20.69
CA PRO A 56 1.90 -3.04 -21.62
C PRO A 56 1.94 -4.11 -22.70
N ARG A 57 0.78 -4.71 -22.99
CA ARG A 57 0.65 -5.63 -24.15
C ARG A 57 0.52 -4.82 -25.44
N LEU A 58 1.34 -5.17 -26.43
CA LEU A 58 1.30 -4.52 -27.76
C LEU A 58 0.20 -5.16 -28.60
N THR A 59 -0.99 -4.59 -28.56
CA THR A 59 -2.11 -4.89 -29.45
C THR A 59 -2.26 -3.78 -30.49
N LEU A 60 -2.97 -4.01 -31.58
CA LEU A 60 -3.24 -2.95 -32.57
C LEU A 60 -3.89 -1.73 -31.94
N SER A 61 -4.82 -1.93 -31.01
CA SER A 61 -5.47 -0.84 -30.28
C SER A 61 -4.48 -0.06 -29.41
N SER A 62 -3.60 -0.75 -28.68
CA SER A 62 -2.58 -0.07 -27.85
C SER A 62 -1.55 0.66 -28.70
N LEU A 63 -1.13 0.09 -29.85
CA LEU A 63 -0.22 0.76 -30.78
C LEU A 63 -0.83 2.04 -31.36
N LEU A 64 -2.11 2.00 -31.73
CA LEU A 64 -2.83 3.20 -32.18
C LEU A 64 -2.93 4.24 -31.08
N SER A 65 -3.25 3.82 -29.85
CA SER A 65 -3.27 4.70 -28.68
C SER A 65 -1.89 5.34 -28.43
N PHE A 66 -0.80 4.58 -28.54
CA PHE A 66 0.55 5.12 -28.38
C PHE A 66 0.89 6.11 -29.49
N ALA A 67 0.50 5.83 -30.73
CA ALA A 67 0.70 6.77 -31.85
C ALA A 67 -0.04 8.09 -31.65
N LEU A 68 -1.24 8.05 -31.07
CA LEU A 68 -2.03 9.26 -30.75
C LEU A 68 -1.49 10.05 -29.55
N HIS A 69 -0.57 9.47 -28.75
CA HIS A 69 0.04 10.12 -27.60
C HIS A 69 1.58 10.18 -27.71
N PRO A 70 2.14 10.82 -28.75
CA PRO A 70 3.56 10.73 -29.09
C PRO A 70 4.47 11.24 -27.97
N ARG A 71 4.08 12.29 -27.27
CA ARG A 71 4.86 12.82 -26.14
C ARG A 71 5.03 11.81 -25.00
N TRP A 72 3.99 11.07 -24.68
CA TRP A 72 4.04 10.01 -23.66
C TRP A 72 4.89 8.84 -24.18
N SER A 73 4.66 8.41 -25.41
CA SER A 73 5.33 7.25 -26.02
C SER A 73 6.84 7.47 -26.16
N LEU A 74 7.27 8.64 -26.60
CA LEU A 74 8.68 8.99 -26.65
C LEU A 74 9.31 9.02 -25.25
N ASN A 75 8.63 9.63 -24.26
CA ASN A 75 9.10 9.60 -22.89
C ASN A 75 9.25 8.17 -22.35
N TYR A 76 8.31 7.27 -22.66
CA TYR A 76 8.36 5.87 -22.24
C TYR A 76 9.52 5.12 -22.89
N LEU A 77 9.75 5.32 -24.19
CA LEU A 77 10.82 4.65 -24.95
C LEU A 77 12.23 5.08 -24.51
N PHE A 78 12.41 6.36 -24.20
CA PHE A 78 13.72 6.92 -23.84
C PHE A 78 14.03 6.96 -22.35
N ARG A 79 13.07 6.62 -21.50
CA ARG A 79 13.32 6.50 -20.05
C ARG A 79 13.95 5.16 -19.70
N LYS A 80 14.68 5.16 -18.58
CA LYS A 80 15.15 3.91 -17.96
C LYS A 80 13.97 2.98 -17.71
N LYS A 81 14.18 1.68 -17.91
CA LYS A 81 13.18 0.66 -17.61
C LYS A 81 12.68 0.82 -16.17
N PHE A 82 11.38 0.59 -15.98
CA PHE A 82 10.78 0.60 -14.66
C PHE A 82 11.34 -0.58 -13.84
N GLU A 83 11.88 -0.27 -12.68
CA GLU A 83 12.44 -1.24 -11.74
C GLU A 83 11.87 -1.01 -10.35
N LEU A 84 11.65 -2.09 -9.61
CA LEU A 84 11.26 -2.03 -8.20
C LEU A 84 12.52 -1.86 -7.33
N SER A 85 13.10 -0.65 -7.34
CA SER A 85 14.39 -0.35 -6.73
C SER A 85 14.50 -0.76 -5.25
N ASN A 86 13.39 -0.78 -4.52
CA ASN A 86 13.39 -1.17 -3.11
C ASN A 86 13.51 -2.69 -2.89
N ILE A 87 13.25 -3.49 -3.91
CA ILE A 87 13.15 -4.95 -3.82
C ILE A 87 14.25 -5.64 -4.65
N ILE A 88 14.80 -4.94 -5.63
CA ILE A 88 15.73 -5.50 -6.62
C ILE A 88 17.00 -6.11 -5.99
N HIS A 89 17.40 -5.63 -4.83
CA HIS A 89 18.60 -6.09 -4.13
C HIS A 89 18.38 -7.37 -3.31
N THR A 90 17.12 -7.80 -3.16
CA THR A 90 16.75 -8.98 -2.36
C THR A 90 16.34 -10.17 -3.22
N THR A 91 16.11 -9.94 -4.51
CA THR A 91 15.86 -11.02 -5.47
C THR A 91 17.18 -11.57 -5.99
N ASP A 92 17.40 -12.87 -5.86
CA ASP A 92 18.53 -13.56 -6.47
C ASP A 92 18.70 -13.14 -7.93
N LYS A 93 19.95 -12.84 -8.32
CA LYS A 93 20.35 -12.32 -9.64
C LYS A 93 19.95 -13.21 -10.86
N GLY A 94 19.12 -14.22 -10.68
CA GLY A 94 18.66 -15.16 -11.69
C GLY A 94 17.17 -15.16 -11.95
N SER A 95 16.33 -14.53 -11.16
CA SER A 95 14.91 -14.46 -11.45
C SER A 95 14.68 -13.42 -12.55
N LYS A 96 14.24 -13.89 -13.71
CA LYS A 96 13.81 -13.04 -14.83
C LYS A 96 12.67 -12.13 -14.33
N ILE A 97 12.98 -10.86 -14.07
CA ILE A 97 11.99 -9.80 -13.78
C ILE A 97 11.19 -9.47 -15.07
N ASP A 98 10.94 -10.47 -15.89
CA ASP A 98 9.97 -10.44 -16.99
C ASP A 98 8.55 -10.76 -16.53
N GLN A 99 8.38 -11.18 -15.27
CA GLN A 99 7.05 -11.30 -14.68
C GLN A 99 6.51 -9.90 -14.43
N SER A 100 5.25 -9.71 -14.81
CA SER A 100 4.52 -8.48 -14.50
C SER A 100 4.77 -8.10 -13.04
N VAL A 101 5.16 -6.84 -12.79
CA VAL A 101 5.32 -6.28 -11.43
C VAL A 101 4.11 -6.60 -10.55
N MET A 102 2.92 -6.62 -11.14
CA MET A 102 1.67 -6.98 -10.44
C MET A 102 1.67 -8.44 -10.00
N ASN A 103 2.14 -9.38 -10.84
CA ASN A 103 2.20 -10.79 -10.45
C ASN A 103 3.20 -11.01 -9.32
N TYR A 104 4.37 -10.38 -9.41
CA TYR A 104 5.35 -10.43 -8.33
C TYR A 104 4.77 -9.89 -7.02
N MET A 105 4.12 -8.72 -7.04
CA MET A 105 3.51 -8.15 -5.85
C MET A 105 2.42 -9.07 -5.27
N ASN A 106 1.56 -9.64 -6.12
CA ASN A 106 0.51 -10.56 -5.69
C ASN A 106 1.07 -11.86 -5.08
N GLU A 107 2.18 -12.37 -5.62
CA GLU A 107 2.83 -13.57 -5.10
C GLU A 107 3.55 -13.33 -3.78
N GLN A 108 4.05 -12.12 -3.57
CA GLN A 108 4.87 -11.77 -2.40
C GLN A 108 4.07 -11.24 -1.22
N PHE A 109 2.85 -10.77 -1.38
CA PHE A 109 2.05 -10.32 -0.25
C PHE A 109 1.68 -11.47 0.68
N GLU A 110 1.80 -11.24 2.00
CA GLU A 110 1.38 -12.19 3.02
C GLU A 110 -0.15 -12.19 3.14
N THR A 111 -0.77 -13.24 2.60
CA THR A 111 -2.23 -13.40 2.59
C THR A 111 -2.80 -13.89 3.93
N LYS A 112 -1.92 -14.38 4.81
CA LYS A 112 -2.28 -14.88 6.15
C LYS A 112 -1.89 -13.90 7.26
N MET A 113 -1.63 -12.63 6.89
CA MET A 113 -1.31 -11.58 7.84
C MET A 113 -2.36 -11.51 8.96
N ASN A 114 -1.88 -11.40 10.19
CA ASN A 114 -2.71 -11.33 11.38
C ASN A 114 -2.19 -10.28 12.38
N TRP A 115 -2.86 -10.12 13.51
CA TRP A 115 -2.52 -9.12 14.52
C TRP A 115 -1.13 -9.31 15.12
N SER A 116 -0.64 -10.54 15.25
CA SER A 116 0.73 -10.81 15.74
C SER A 116 1.80 -10.29 14.78
N ASP A 117 1.54 -10.35 13.47
CA ASP A 117 2.46 -9.78 12.46
C ASP A 117 2.49 -8.25 12.53
N ALA A 118 1.32 -7.62 12.75
CA ALA A 118 1.23 -6.17 12.93
C ALA A 118 1.97 -5.73 14.22
N GLU A 119 1.72 -6.42 15.34
CA GLU A 119 2.41 -6.17 16.61
C GLU A 119 3.93 -6.34 16.49
N TYR A 120 4.39 -7.36 15.76
CA TYR A 120 5.80 -7.54 15.46
C TYR A 120 6.40 -6.31 14.74
N CYS A 121 5.71 -5.79 13.72
CA CYS A 121 6.17 -4.61 12.99
C CYS A 121 6.20 -3.36 13.89
N VAL A 122 5.19 -3.15 14.74
CA VAL A 122 5.15 -2.05 15.73
C VAL A 122 6.36 -2.12 16.64
N LYS A 123 6.60 -3.28 17.28
CA LYS A 123 7.73 -3.50 18.18
C LYS A 123 9.07 -3.34 17.49
N LYS A 124 9.19 -3.89 16.28
CA LYS A 124 10.42 -3.80 15.50
C LYS A 124 10.72 -2.38 15.05
N TRP A 125 9.72 -1.60 14.66
CA TRP A 125 9.91 -0.19 14.33
C TRP A 125 10.31 0.63 15.55
N GLY A 126 9.59 0.52 16.66
CA GLY A 126 9.91 1.14 17.94
C GLY A 126 9.72 2.66 17.97
N GLY A 127 8.89 3.22 17.13
CA GLY A 127 8.57 4.64 17.03
C GLY A 127 7.11 4.86 16.60
N PRO A 128 6.71 6.08 16.21
CA PRO A 128 5.36 6.36 15.75
C PRO A 128 4.95 5.42 14.61
N PHE A 129 3.80 4.73 14.79
CA PHE A 129 3.34 3.69 13.88
C PHE A 129 1.85 3.83 13.60
N ALA A 130 1.48 3.87 12.32
CA ALA A 130 0.10 3.91 11.87
C ALA A 130 -0.34 2.56 11.31
N LEU A 131 -1.59 2.17 11.57
CA LEU A 131 -2.24 1.04 10.91
C LEU A 131 -3.24 1.57 9.87
N LYS A 132 -3.06 1.25 8.58
CA LYS A 132 -3.90 1.73 7.48
C LYS A 132 -4.81 0.64 6.96
N GLY A 133 -6.08 0.98 6.75
CA GLY A 133 -7.11 0.04 6.32
C GLY A 133 -8.04 -0.36 7.47
N VAL A 134 -8.06 0.43 8.54
CA VAL A 134 -8.95 0.19 9.70
C VAL A 134 -10.34 0.72 9.36
N MET A 135 -11.34 -0.16 9.41
CA MET A 135 -12.73 0.16 9.05
C MET A 135 -13.76 -0.26 10.11
N SER A 136 -13.30 -0.63 11.31
CA SER A 136 -14.19 -0.99 12.43
C SER A 136 -13.67 -0.43 13.76
N VAL A 137 -14.58 -0.22 14.71
CA VAL A 137 -14.24 0.18 16.08
C VAL A 137 -13.42 -0.91 16.79
N GLU A 138 -13.73 -2.16 16.53
CA GLU A 138 -13.02 -3.32 17.11
C GLU A 138 -11.55 -3.33 16.67
N ASP A 139 -11.29 -3.12 15.39
CA ASP A 139 -9.93 -3.09 14.87
C ASP A 139 -9.18 -1.83 15.33
N ALA A 140 -9.87 -0.70 15.47
CA ALA A 140 -9.28 0.51 16.04
C ALA A 140 -8.82 0.31 17.49
N LYS A 141 -9.62 -0.38 18.32
CA LYS A 141 -9.24 -0.74 19.70
C LYS A 141 -8.05 -1.70 19.72
N LYS A 142 -8.06 -2.72 18.89
CA LYS A 142 -6.92 -3.66 18.77
C LYS A 142 -5.64 -2.96 18.29
N ALA A 143 -5.74 -1.96 17.41
CA ALA A 143 -4.58 -1.19 17.00
C ALA A 143 -3.92 -0.46 18.19
N ILE A 144 -4.72 0.07 19.12
CA ILE A 144 -4.21 0.65 20.39
C ILE A 144 -3.52 -0.42 21.22
N ASP A 145 -4.17 -1.59 21.40
CA ASP A 145 -3.65 -2.67 22.24
C ASP A 145 -2.27 -3.17 21.78
N ILE A 146 -2.02 -3.21 20.48
CA ILE A 146 -0.70 -3.59 19.93
C ILE A 146 0.33 -2.44 19.89
N GLY A 147 -0.03 -1.24 20.33
CA GLY A 147 0.86 -0.09 20.46
C GLY A 147 0.95 0.81 19.23
N CYS A 148 -0.04 0.82 18.35
CA CYS A 148 -0.12 1.82 17.29
C CYS A 148 -0.35 3.22 17.89
N THR A 149 0.24 4.25 17.27
CA THR A 149 0.07 5.65 17.64
C THR A 149 -0.91 6.39 16.75
N ALA A 150 -1.25 5.81 15.60
CA ALA A 150 -2.23 6.33 14.66
C ALA A 150 -2.97 5.20 13.94
N ILE A 151 -4.17 5.50 13.48
CA ILE A 151 -4.91 4.67 12.51
C ILE A 151 -5.31 5.51 11.30
N ILE A 152 -5.36 4.87 10.14
CA ILE A 152 -5.89 5.48 8.92
C ILE A 152 -7.14 4.74 8.52
N ILE A 153 -8.29 5.40 8.64
CA ILE A 153 -9.58 4.88 8.19
C ILE A 153 -9.55 4.92 6.66
N SER A 154 -9.55 3.74 6.04
CA SER A 154 -9.33 3.59 4.61
C SER A 154 -9.96 2.29 4.10
N ASN A 155 -10.63 2.36 2.95
CA ASN A 155 -11.05 1.21 2.15
C ASN A 155 -10.25 1.13 0.82
N HIS A 156 -9.06 1.72 0.81
CA HIS A 156 -8.18 1.78 -0.37
C HIS A 156 -8.81 2.49 -1.58
N GLY A 157 -9.70 3.45 -1.33
CA GLY A 157 -10.48 4.13 -2.37
C GLY A 157 -11.46 3.20 -3.11
N GLY A 158 -12.01 2.18 -2.42
CA GLY A 158 -12.89 1.16 -3.00
C GLY A 158 -12.19 0.21 -3.98
N ARG A 159 -10.86 0.13 -3.96
CA ARG A 159 -10.07 -0.62 -4.95
C ARG A 159 -9.64 -2.01 -4.46
N GLN A 160 -9.91 -2.36 -3.21
CA GLN A 160 -9.59 -3.66 -2.61
C GLN A 160 -10.86 -4.45 -2.30
N LEU A 161 -11.52 -4.25 -1.18
CA LEU A 161 -12.78 -4.88 -0.86
C LEU A 161 -13.93 -4.05 -1.44
N ASP A 162 -14.59 -4.58 -2.46
CA ASP A 162 -15.80 -3.98 -3.01
C ASP A 162 -16.99 -4.19 -2.05
N GLY A 163 -17.87 -3.21 -1.96
CA GLY A 163 -19.00 -3.22 -1.01
C GLY A 163 -18.66 -2.84 0.42
N SER A 164 -17.38 -2.48 0.71
CA SER A 164 -17.01 -1.87 1.98
C SER A 164 -17.67 -0.51 2.16
N ARG A 165 -18.04 -0.14 3.40
CA ARG A 165 -18.55 1.21 3.72
C ARG A 165 -17.55 2.28 3.31
N ALA A 166 -18.03 3.49 3.03
CA ALA A 166 -17.11 4.61 2.80
C ALA A 166 -16.36 4.96 4.11
N PRO A 167 -15.06 5.27 4.03
CA PRO A 167 -14.29 5.67 5.22
C PRO A 167 -14.90 6.84 5.97
N PHE A 168 -15.52 7.78 5.25
CA PHE A 168 -16.20 8.93 5.85
C PHE A 168 -17.39 8.52 6.73
N ASP A 169 -18.15 7.49 6.34
CA ASP A 169 -19.30 6.99 7.11
C ASP A 169 -18.88 6.24 8.39
N GLN A 170 -17.62 5.77 8.44
CA GLN A 170 -17.04 5.10 9.62
C GLN A 170 -16.37 6.08 10.58
N LEU A 171 -16.08 7.31 10.14
CA LEU A 171 -15.24 8.25 10.87
C LEU A 171 -15.79 8.57 12.27
N SER A 172 -17.07 8.93 12.37
CA SER A 172 -17.65 9.34 13.66
C SER A 172 -17.64 8.21 14.67
N GLU A 173 -18.08 7.00 14.27
CA GLU A 173 -18.12 5.83 15.15
C GLU A 173 -16.72 5.49 15.71
N ILE A 174 -15.69 5.58 14.87
CA ILE A 174 -14.32 5.28 15.27
C ILE A 174 -13.75 6.40 16.15
N VAL A 175 -13.96 7.67 15.78
CA VAL A 175 -13.49 8.82 16.58
C VAL A 175 -14.13 8.82 17.95
N ASP A 176 -15.44 8.59 18.05
CA ASP A 176 -16.15 8.53 19.33
C ASP A 176 -15.62 7.41 20.24
N ALA A 177 -15.16 6.32 19.65
CA ALA A 177 -14.65 5.17 20.41
C ALA A 177 -13.19 5.27 20.85
N VAL A 178 -12.32 5.92 20.04
CA VAL A 178 -10.86 5.88 20.25
C VAL A 178 -10.13 7.19 20.01
N GLY A 179 -10.81 8.26 19.58
CA GLY A 179 -10.16 9.52 19.18
C GLY A 179 -9.42 10.27 20.28
N ASP A 180 -9.68 9.95 21.55
CA ASP A 180 -8.96 10.46 22.70
C ASP A 180 -7.67 9.67 23.05
N LYS A 181 -7.46 8.51 22.39
CA LYS A 181 -6.39 7.54 22.71
C LYS A 181 -5.39 7.36 21.60
N ILE A 182 -5.77 7.65 20.35
CA ILE A 182 -4.96 7.42 19.17
C ILE A 182 -5.26 8.47 18.09
N GLU A 183 -4.25 8.86 17.31
CA GLU A 183 -4.46 9.75 16.16
C GLU A 183 -5.31 9.07 15.11
N VAL A 184 -6.37 9.73 14.64
CA VAL A 184 -7.27 9.21 13.61
C VAL A 184 -7.09 10.01 12.33
N ILE A 185 -6.71 9.34 11.26
CA ILE A 185 -6.50 9.91 9.93
C ILE A 185 -7.54 9.33 8.99
N LEU A 186 -8.13 10.18 8.16
CA LEU A 186 -9.08 9.77 7.12
C LEU A 186 -8.44 9.91 5.74
N ASP A 187 -8.54 8.87 4.90
CA ASP A 187 -8.26 8.96 3.47
C ASP A 187 -9.52 8.68 2.62
N GLY A 188 -9.39 8.64 1.29
CA GLY A 188 -10.52 8.30 0.42
C GLY A 188 -11.22 9.50 -0.23
N GLY A 189 -10.47 10.49 -0.68
CA GLY A 189 -10.98 11.56 -1.54
C GLY A 189 -11.40 12.84 -0.82
N VAL A 190 -11.21 12.94 0.48
CA VAL A 190 -11.36 14.20 1.24
C VAL A 190 -10.24 15.15 0.82
N ARG A 191 -10.60 16.32 0.30
CA ARG A 191 -9.66 17.32 -0.24
C ARG A 191 -9.69 18.65 0.49
N ARG A 192 -10.73 18.92 1.26
CA ARG A 192 -10.93 20.17 2.00
C ARG A 192 -11.62 19.86 3.32
N GLY A 193 -11.33 20.64 4.35
CA GLY A 193 -11.97 20.51 5.67
C GLY A 193 -13.49 20.76 5.64
N THR A 194 -14.00 21.32 4.56
CA THR A 194 -15.45 21.54 4.36
C THR A 194 -16.18 20.32 3.77
N HIS A 195 -15.48 19.26 3.43
CA HIS A 195 -16.10 17.99 3.00
C HIS A 195 -16.60 17.23 4.20
#